data_706c4def9a5861eb8f0df47759e83583
#
_entry.id   706c4def9a5861eb8f0df47759e83583
#
_cell.length_a   1.000
_cell.length_b   1.000
_cell.length_c   1.000
_cell.angle_alpha   90.00
_cell.angle_beta   90.00
_cell.angle_gamma   90.00
#
_symmetry.space_group_name_H-M   'P 1'
#
loop_
_entity.id
_entity.type
_entity.pdbx_description
1 polymer ?
#
loop_
_entity_poly.entity_id
_entity_poly.type
_entity_poly.pdbx_seq_one_letter_code
_entity_poly.pdbx_strand_id
1 'polypeptide(L)'
;MLMKRLFCSLITLLVLFLFPQDSSAQFNGLLNKVKSKVEKTVKEKGKQTVDNAVRNSNLKNSEKEEFFYGEHSYVLQGNFKVDSYSKHAAGRVTFTHIPSDYEEFEAVYQVLGKTPHGTAAMMPMAMEMYGRNREVGEKCIRLLCYPSNVNTVLSLLKDKFGSTDDGYHQRYLPAAVLEGATPQNGYNPTEPYTVNMMASVNKHQDMQLFDGRVMYIYIMGKGWDTEQRSIEIVKTSTSELCQVFNCPALLTQCKRIQGTWNGLK
;
A
#
# COMPACT_ATOMS: atom_id res chain seq x y z
N MET A 1 -6.34 -33.46 2.09
CA MET A 1 -5.08 -33.75 2.82
C MET A 1 -4.21 -34.82 2.17
N LEU A 2 -4.80 -35.79 1.46
CA LEU A 2 -4.08 -36.89 0.78
C LEU A 2 -3.26 -36.45 -0.46
N MET A 3 -3.76 -35.52 -1.27
CA MET A 3 -3.09 -35.09 -2.51
C MET A 3 -1.75 -34.36 -2.32
N LYS A 4 -1.56 -33.62 -1.20
CA LYS A 4 -0.28 -32.96 -0.92
C LYS A 4 0.85 -33.93 -0.51
N ARG A 5 0.49 -35.09 0.06
CA ARG A 5 1.48 -36.13 0.40
C ARG A 5 1.96 -36.92 -0.80
N LEU A 6 1.10 -37.13 -1.80
CA LEU A 6 1.48 -37.81 -3.04
C LEU A 6 2.43 -36.97 -3.91
N PHE A 7 2.28 -35.64 -3.97
CA PHE A 7 3.15 -34.78 -4.76
C PHE A 7 4.58 -34.68 -4.22
N CYS A 8 4.74 -34.64 -2.89
CA CYS A 8 6.09 -34.71 -2.27
C CYS A 8 6.76 -36.04 -2.48
N SER A 9 6.01 -37.16 -2.49
CA SER A 9 6.56 -38.51 -2.68
C SER A 9 7.02 -38.74 -4.13
N LEU A 10 6.31 -38.17 -5.12
CA LEU A 10 6.66 -38.36 -6.54
C LEU A 10 7.93 -37.59 -6.94
N ILE A 11 8.14 -36.39 -6.38
CA ILE A 11 9.34 -35.60 -6.66
C ILE A 11 10.56 -36.25 -6.04
N THR A 12 10.42 -36.87 -4.86
CA THR A 12 11.52 -37.57 -4.20
C THR A 12 11.94 -38.84 -4.97
N LEU A 13 11.01 -39.51 -5.65
CA LEU A 13 11.29 -40.72 -6.43
C LEU A 13 11.97 -40.42 -7.78
N LEU A 14 11.60 -39.31 -8.42
CA LEU A 14 12.14 -38.96 -9.75
C LEU A 14 13.61 -38.49 -9.69
N VAL A 15 14.04 -37.95 -8.57
CA VAL A 15 15.44 -37.46 -8.39
C VAL A 15 16.41 -38.59 -8.13
N LEU A 16 15.94 -39.76 -7.64
CA LEU A 16 16.80 -40.91 -7.30
C LEU A 16 17.32 -41.69 -8.52
N PHE A 17 16.76 -41.47 -9.72
CA PHE A 17 17.14 -42.24 -10.93
C PHE A 17 18.13 -41.55 -11.87
N LEU A 18 18.56 -40.30 -11.58
CA LEU A 18 19.33 -39.50 -12.55
C LEU A 18 20.78 -39.18 -12.18
N PHE A 19 21.34 -39.70 -11.04
CA PHE A 19 22.71 -39.35 -10.66
C PHE A 19 23.55 -40.59 -10.30
N PRO A 20 24.83 -40.64 -10.74
CA PRO A 20 25.77 -41.71 -10.38
C PRO A 20 26.19 -41.62 -8.88
N GLN A 21 26.52 -42.75 -8.30
CA GLN A 21 26.66 -42.98 -6.84
C GLN A 21 27.78 -42.26 -6.09
N ASP A 22 28.58 -41.39 -6.74
CA ASP A 22 29.75 -40.76 -6.09
C ASP A 22 29.52 -39.37 -5.50
N SER A 23 28.26 -38.90 -5.38
CA SER A 23 27.96 -37.54 -4.92
C SER A 23 27.12 -37.45 -3.64
N SER A 24 27.12 -38.48 -2.79
CA SER A 24 26.24 -38.54 -1.59
C SER A 24 26.43 -37.36 -0.60
N ALA A 25 27.65 -36.88 -0.44
CA ALA A 25 27.94 -35.76 0.47
C ALA A 25 27.44 -34.41 -0.07
N GLN A 26 27.57 -34.16 -1.38
CA GLN A 26 27.06 -32.93 -2.02
C GLN A 26 25.54 -32.91 -2.10
N PHE A 27 24.94 -34.10 -2.35
CA PHE A 27 23.50 -34.25 -2.40
C PHE A 27 22.85 -34.02 -1.02
N ASN A 28 23.42 -34.56 0.05
CA ASN A 28 22.95 -34.31 1.41
C ASN A 28 23.08 -32.83 1.82
N GLY A 29 24.15 -32.16 1.40
CA GLY A 29 24.31 -30.71 1.60
C GLY A 29 23.25 -29.87 0.86
N LEU A 30 22.89 -30.26 -0.35
CA LEU A 30 21.86 -29.64 -1.15
C LEU A 30 20.47 -29.86 -0.54
N LEU A 31 20.18 -31.10 -0.14
CA LEU A 31 18.93 -31.49 0.50
C LEU A 31 18.69 -30.74 1.81
N ASN A 32 19.74 -30.59 2.63
CA ASN A 32 19.66 -29.82 3.88
C ASN A 32 19.45 -28.31 3.62
N LYS A 33 20.08 -27.73 2.59
CA LYS A 33 19.85 -26.35 2.18
C LYS A 33 18.42 -26.15 1.66
N VAL A 34 17.88 -27.08 0.90
CA VAL A 34 16.49 -27.03 0.41
C VAL A 34 15.50 -27.19 1.58
N LYS A 35 15.72 -28.17 2.49
CA LYS A 35 14.89 -28.31 3.70
C LYS A 35 14.88 -27.05 4.55
N SER A 36 16.04 -26.49 4.88
CA SER A 36 16.13 -25.29 5.69
C SER A 36 15.45 -24.09 5.02
N LYS A 37 15.57 -23.95 3.70
CA LYS A 37 14.91 -22.89 2.93
C LYS A 37 13.40 -23.06 2.90
N VAL A 38 12.90 -24.29 2.73
CA VAL A 38 11.47 -24.62 2.77
C VAL A 38 10.89 -24.38 4.16
N GLU A 39 11.56 -24.85 5.22
CA GLU A 39 11.13 -24.64 6.60
C GLU A 39 11.08 -23.15 6.96
N LYS A 40 12.08 -22.37 6.54
CA LYS A 40 12.09 -20.91 6.72
C LYS A 40 10.93 -20.25 6.00
N THR A 41 10.70 -20.61 4.73
CA THR A 41 9.57 -20.06 3.93
C THR A 41 8.20 -20.44 4.51
N VAL A 42 8.04 -21.66 5.02
CA VAL A 42 6.79 -22.12 5.66
C VAL A 42 6.56 -21.38 6.98
N LYS A 43 7.61 -21.19 7.79
CA LYS A 43 7.52 -20.40 9.04
C LYS A 43 7.18 -18.92 8.76
N GLU A 44 7.83 -18.30 7.77
CA GLU A 44 7.56 -16.92 7.38
C GLU A 44 6.13 -16.74 6.85
N LYS A 45 5.66 -17.64 5.97
CA LYS A 45 4.28 -17.61 5.47
C LYS A 45 3.26 -17.84 6.58
N GLY A 46 3.54 -18.79 7.50
CA GLY A 46 2.68 -19.01 8.66
C GLY A 46 2.59 -17.80 9.56
N LYS A 47 3.71 -17.13 9.85
CA LYS A 47 3.75 -15.90 10.64
C LYS A 47 2.99 -14.77 9.96
N GLN A 48 3.19 -14.57 8.65
CA GLN A 48 2.50 -13.55 7.87
C GLN A 48 0.98 -13.77 7.86
N THR A 49 0.53 -15.03 7.79
CA THR A 49 -0.90 -15.38 7.83
C THR A 49 -1.52 -15.03 9.18
N VAL A 50 -0.81 -15.33 10.29
CA VAL A 50 -1.27 -14.99 11.65
C VAL A 50 -1.30 -13.48 11.84
N ASP A 51 -0.25 -12.77 11.44
CA ASP A 51 -0.19 -11.32 11.53
C ASP A 51 -1.33 -10.64 10.76
N ASN A 52 -1.66 -11.14 9.56
CA ASN A 52 -2.77 -10.63 8.76
C ASN A 52 -4.14 -10.92 9.41
N ALA A 53 -4.31 -12.10 10.02
CA ALA A 53 -5.53 -12.43 10.75
C ALA A 53 -5.74 -11.51 11.96
N VAL A 54 -4.66 -11.23 12.72
CA VAL A 54 -4.71 -10.29 13.86
C VAL A 54 -5.04 -8.87 13.39
N ARG A 55 -4.43 -8.39 12.29
CA ARG A 55 -4.74 -7.08 11.72
C ARG A 55 -6.19 -6.96 11.28
N ASN A 56 -6.70 -7.97 10.59
CA ASN A 56 -8.08 -7.99 10.14
C ASN A 56 -9.06 -8.00 11.32
N SER A 57 -8.74 -8.72 12.41
CA SER A 57 -9.53 -8.70 13.64
C SER A 57 -9.50 -7.32 14.29
N ASN A 58 -8.32 -6.69 14.40
CA ASN A 58 -8.18 -5.35 14.96
C ASN A 58 -8.95 -4.31 14.14
N LEU A 59 -8.93 -4.43 12.80
CA LEU A 59 -9.70 -3.53 11.94
C LEU A 59 -11.21 -3.71 12.15
N LYS A 60 -11.72 -4.95 12.24
CA LYS A 60 -13.14 -5.22 12.49
C LYS A 60 -13.63 -4.63 13.81
N ASN A 61 -12.78 -4.60 14.81
CA ASN A 61 -13.10 -4.13 16.17
C ASN A 61 -12.80 -2.63 16.36
N SER A 62 -12.28 -1.93 15.34
CA SER A 62 -12.02 -0.49 15.41
C SER A 62 -13.29 0.31 15.13
N GLU A 63 -13.34 1.50 15.70
CA GLU A 63 -14.41 2.45 15.45
C GLU A 63 -14.46 2.83 13.98
N LYS A 64 -15.65 3.13 13.51
CA LYS A 64 -15.97 3.56 12.17
C LYS A 64 -16.53 4.96 12.22
N GLU A 65 -15.89 5.88 11.59
CA GLU A 65 -16.36 7.24 11.44
C GLU A 65 -16.77 7.46 9.98
N GLU A 66 -17.97 7.97 9.77
CA GLU A 66 -18.49 8.29 8.44
C GLU A 66 -18.81 9.77 8.39
N PHE A 67 -18.41 10.44 7.34
CA PHE A 67 -18.81 11.82 7.06
C PHE A 67 -19.18 11.99 5.60
N PHE A 68 -19.88 13.06 5.31
CA PHE A 68 -20.42 13.37 3.99
C PHE A 68 -19.92 14.74 3.53
N TYR A 69 -19.60 14.81 2.24
CA TYR A 69 -19.46 16.08 1.53
C TYR A 69 -20.45 16.06 0.35
N GLY A 70 -21.52 16.86 0.43
CA GLY A 70 -22.63 16.72 -0.49
C GLY A 70 -23.27 15.33 -0.45
N GLU A 71 -23.33 14.65 -1.58
CA GLU A 71 -23.82 13.27 -1.71
C GLU A 71 -22.75 12.21 -1.54
N HIS A 72 -21.48 12.61 -1.38
CA HIS A 72 -20.33 11.71 -1.32
C HIS A 72 -20.03 11.31 0.12
N SER A 73 -19.84 10.01 0.34
CA SER A 73 -19.50 9.48 1.65
C SER A 73 -18.03 9.08 1.74
N TYR A 74 -17.47 9.33 2.92
CA TYR A 74 -16.10 8.98 3.30
C TYR A 74 -16.15 8.26 4.64
N VAL A 75 -15.67 7.04 4.68
CA VAL A 75 -15.69 6.19 5.86
C VAL A 75 -14.26 5.91 6.29
N LEU A 76 -13.91 6.38 7.50
CA LEU A 76 -12.63 6.13 8.14
C LEU A 76 -12.77 5.00 9.14
N GLN A 77 -11.90 4.01 9.08
CA GLN A 77 -11.84 2.91 10.02
C GLN A 77 -10.39 2.55 10.30
N GLY A 78 -10.02 2.38 11.57
CA GLY A 78 -8.65 1.98 11.90
C GLY A 78 -8.28 2.26 13.34
N ASN A 79 -7.07 1.83 13.68
CA ASN A 79 -6.53 1.93 15.03
C ASN A 79 -5.09 2.48 15.05
N PHE A 80 -4.72 3.27 14.05
CA PHE A 80 -3.47 4.03 14.08
C PHE A 80 -3.60 5.20 15.04
N LYS A 81 -2.73 5.22 16.06
CA LYS A 81 -2.55 6.36 16.96
C LYS A 81 -1.15 6.92 16.76
N VAL A 82 -1.03 8.24 16.72
CA VAL A 82 0.25 8.93 16.47
C VAL A 82 1.33 8.50 17.46
N ASP A 83 0.98 8.41 18.73
CA ASP A 83 1.97 8.20 19.79
C ASP A 83 2.26 6.73 20.10
N SER A 84 1.38 5.84 19.73
CA SER A 84 1.50 4.42 20.09
C SER A 84 0.69 3.50 19.19
N TYR A 85 1.11 3.35 17.94
CA TYR A 85 0.50 2.29 17.15
C TYR A 85 1.23 0.95 17.29
N SER A 86 0.46 -0.12 17.31
CA SER A 86 1.02 -1.47 17.39
C SER A 86 1.50 -1.92 15.99
N LYS A 87 2.40 -2.91 15.95
CA LYS A 87 2.79 -3.58 14.68
C LYS A 87 1.61 -4.24 13.95
N HIS A 88 0.48 -4.39 14.63
CA HIS A 88 -0.76 -4.95 14.10
C HIS A 88 -1.82 -3.87 13.82
N ALA A 89 -1.45 -2.59 13.87
CA ALA A 89 -2.36 -1.53 13.48
C ALA A 89 -2.73 -1.68 12.01
N ALA A 90 -4.01 -1.48 11.72
CA ALA A 90 -4.57 -1.49 10.38
C ALA A 90 -5.51 -0.29 10.23
N GLY A 91 -5.65 0.17 9.01
CA GLY A 91 -6.55 1.26 8.64
C GLY A 91 -7.20 0.99 7.30
N ARG A 92 -8.38 1.56 7.13
CA ARG A 92 -9.15 1.51 5.90
C ARG A 92 -9.86 2.85 5.71
N VAL A 93 -9.82 3.35 4.49
CA VAL A 93 -10.68 4.46 4.08
C VAL A 93 -11.49 4.02 2.88
N THR A 94 -12.81 4.11 3.00
CA THR A 94 -13.74 3.81 1.91
C THR A 94 -14.44 5.09 1.49
N PHE A 95 -14.55 5.34 0.18
CA PHE A 95 -15.15 6.55 -0.35
C PHE A 95 -15.86 6.27 -1.67
N THR A 96 -16.93 7.00 -1.93
CA THR A 96 -17.77 6.83 -3.13
C THR A 96 -17.26 7.62 -4.32
N HIS A 97 -16.34 8.58 -4.10
CA HIS A 97 -15.94 9.57 -5.07
C HIS A 97 -14.52 10.09 -4.78
N ILE A 98 -13.77 10.43 -5.82
CA ILE A 98 -12.54 11.21 -5.71
C ILE A 98 -12.93 12.70 -5.72
N PRO A 99 -12.42 13.53 -4.81
CA PRO A 99 -12.75 14.96 -4.79
C PRO A 99 -12.67 15.61 -6.17
N SER A 100 -13.65 16.44 -6.51
CA SER A 100 -13.77 17.08 -7.83
C SER A 100 -12.92 18.34 -7.94
N ASP A 101 -12.73 19.06 -6.85
CA ASP A 101 -12.02 20.31 -6.77
C ASP A 101 -11.16 20.42 -5.50
N TYR A 102 -10.46 21.55 -5.35
CA TYR A 102 -9.59 21.77 -4.20
C TYR A 102 -10.38 21.94 -2.90
N GLU A 103 -11.51 22.59 -2.95
CA GLU A 103 -12.36 22.90 -1.80
C GLU A 103 -12.92 21.60 -1.19
N GLU A 104 -13.39 20.69 -2.00
CA GLU A 104 -13.79 19.34 -1.54
C GLU A 104 -12.60 18.58 -0.95
N PHE A 105 -11.45 18.58 -1.65
CA PHE A 105 -10.25 17.91 -1.15
C PHE A 105 -9.81 18.46 0.20
N GLU A 106 -9.81 19.77 0.37
CA GLU A 106 -9.45 20.42 1.64
C GLU A 106 -10.44 20.04 2.74
N ALA A 107 -11.75 20.09 2.47
CA ALA A 107 -12.80 19.71 3.44
C ALA A 107 -12.65 18.24 3.88
N VAL A 108 -12.42 17.33 2.94
CA VAL A 108 -12.16 15.92 3.22
C VAL A 108 -10.89 15.74 4.06
N TYR A 109 -9.83 16.48 3.73
CA TYR A 109 -8.57 16.43 4.47
C TYR A 109 -8.71 16.96 5.91
N GLN A 110 -9.55 17.95 6.18
CA GLN A 110 -9.81 18.43 7.55
C GLN A 110 -10.37 17.33 8.46
N VAL A 111 -11.01 16.31 7.91
CA VAL A 111 -11.52 15.16 8.66
C VAL A 111 -10.54 13.99 8.64
N LEU A 112 -10.17 13.49 7.46
CA LEU A 112 -9.28 12.33 7.31
C LEU A 112 -7.87 12.61 7.81
N GLY A 113 -7.38 13.82 7.63
CA GLY A 113 -6.04 14.27 8.01
C GLY A 113 -5.74 14.23 9.52
N LYS A 114 -6.77 14.10 10.36
CA LYS A 114 -6.59 13.96 11.82
C LYS A 114 -5.93 12.63 12.20
N THR A 115 -5.95 11.65 11.30
CA THR A 115 -5.37 10.33 11.54
C THR A 115 -4.30 9.98 10.51
N PRO A 116 -3.26 9.21 10.89
CA PRO A 116 -2.21 8.82 9.96
C PRO A 116 -2.72 8.01 8.76
N HIS A 117 -3.67 7.10 8.97
CA HIS A 117 -4.23 6.27 7.90
C HIS A 117 -5.21 7.05 7.03
N GLY A 118 -5.94 8.00 7.58
CA GLY A 118 -6.75 8.91 6.79
C GLY A 118 -5.89 9.77 5.88
N THR A 119 -4.82 10.37 6.41
CA THR A 119 -3.84 11.13 5.62
C THR A 119 -3.21 10.28 4.51
N ALA A 120 -2.83 9.04 4.82
CA ALA A 120 -2.24 8.14 3.83
C ALA A 120 -3.21 7.85 2.66
N ALA A 121 -4.51 7.70 2.94
CA ALA A 121 -5.52 7.48 1.92
C ALA A 121 -5.80 8.72 1.05
N MET A 122 -5.48 9.92 1.52
CA MET A 122 -5.60 11.16 0.73
C MET A 122 -4.55 11.21 -0.40
N MET A 123 -3.42 10.48 -0.29
CA MET A 123 -2.37 10.55 -1.31
C MET A 123 -2.82 10.03 -2.69
N PRO A 124 -3.45 8.85 -2.86
CA PRO A 124 -3.99 8.44 -4.15
C PRO A 124 -5.08 9.37 -4.67
N MET A 125 -5.88 10.01 -3.80
CA MET A 125 -6.85 11.03 -4.23
C MET A 125 -6.14 12.25 -4.82
N ALA A 126 -5.13 12.79 -4.13
CA ALA A 126 -4.34 13.92 -4.63
C ALA A 126 -3.60 13.60 -5.93
N MET A 127 -3.10 12.36 -6.08
CA MET A 127 -2.47 11.88 -7.32
C MET A 127 -3.49 11.85 -8.47
N GLU A 128 -4.72 11.39 -8.23
CA GLU A 128 -5.77 11.37 -9.24
C GLU A 128 -6.17 12.79 -9.64
N MET A 129 -6.34 13.69 -8.69
CA MET A 129 -6.62 15.10 -8.96
C MET A 129 -5.51 15.76 -9.78
N TYR A 130 -4.22 15.47 -9.45
CA TYR A 130 -3.10 15.95 -10.25
C TYR A 130 -3.14 15.44 -11.69
N GLY A 131 -3.56 14.20 -11.88
CA GLY A 131 -3.71 13.64 -13.20
C GLY A 131 -4.91 14.20 -13.99
N ARG A 132 -6.01 14.60 -13.32
CA ARG A 132 -7.18 15.23 -13.97
C ARG A 132 -6.93 16.69 -14.32
N ASN A 133 -6.41 17.44 -13.36
CA ASN A 133 -6.06 18.84 -13.49
C ASN A 133 -4.78 19.12 -12.69
N ARG A 134 -3.71 19.39 -13.41
CA ARG A 134 -2.38 19.56 -12.81
C ARG A 134 -2.33 20.71 -11.80
N GLU A 135 -2.95 21.83 -12.09
CA GLU A 135 -2.94 23.01 -11.22
C GLU A 135 -3.69 22.72 -9.90
N VAL A 136 -4.87 22.13 -9.99
CA VAL A 136 -5.66 21.74 -8.80
C VAL A 136 -4.92 20.68 -8.01
N GLY A 137 -4.41 19.65 -8.67
CA GLY A 137 -3.67 18.58 -8.01
C GLY A 137 -2.37 19.04 -7.35
N GLU A 138 -1.67 20.04 -7.91
CA GLU A 138 -0.51 20.65 -7.24
C GLU A 138 -0.92 21.33 -5.93
N LYS A 139 -2.04 22.04 -5.91
CA LYS A 139 -2.57 22.65 -4.67
C LYS A 139 -2.89 21.58 -3.63
N CYS A 140 -3.53 20.47 -4.03
CA CYS A 140 -3.82 19.34 -3.15
C CYS A 140 -2.55 18.70 -2.59
N ILE A 141 -1.52 18.45 -3.42
CA ILE A 141 -0.24 17.92 -2.98
C ILE A 141 0.47 18.86 -2.01
N ARG A 142 0.45 20.16 -2.28
CA ARG A 142 1.05 21.17 -1.41
C ARG A 142 0.35 21.26 -0.04
N LEU A 143 -0.96 21.06 0.00
CA LEU A 143 -1.73 20.99 1.24
C LEU A 143 -1.40 19.72 2.03
N LEU A 144 -1.34 18.58 1.35
CA LEU A 144 -1.22 17.26 1.95
C LEU A 144 0.20 16.95 2.43
N CYS A 145 1.22 17.39 1.69
CA CYS A 145 2.61 17.01 1.92
C CYS A 145 3.34 17.98 2.86
N TYR A 146 4.27 17.41 3.62
CA TYR A 146 5.17 18.21 4.47
C TYR A 146 6.04 19.14 3.62
N PRO A 147 6.18 20.44 3.99
CA PRO A 147 6.72 21.47 3.11
C PRO A 147 8.09 21.15 2.49
N SER A 148 9.01 20.52 3.25
CA SER A 148 10.35 20.21 2.73
C SER A 148 10.36 19.20 1.59
N ASN A 149 9.32 18.38 1.45
CA ASN A 149 9.28 17.23 0.54
C ASN A 149 8.31 17.41 -0.65
N VAL A 150 7.51 18.46 -0.64
CA VAL A 150 6.53 18.78 -1.69
C VAL A 150 7.13 18.75 -3.09
N ASN A 151 8.25 19.45 -3.30
CA ASN A 151 8.84 19.58 -4.63
C ASN A 151 9.37 18.22 -5.16
N THR A 152 9.86 17.36 -4.28
CA THR A 152 10.27 16.00 -4.64
C THR A 152 9.08 15.17 -5.10
N VAL A 153 7.96 15.24 -4.37
CA VAL A 153 6.72 14.53 -4.74
C VAL A 153 6.19 15.03 -6.07
N LEU A 154 6.13 16.35 -6.27
CA LEU A 154 5.66 16.95 -7.53
C LEU A 154 6.55 16.58 -8.73
N SER A 155 7.88 16.53 -8.54
CA SER A 155 8.81 16.11 -9.59
C SER A 155 8.56 14.65 -10.01
N LEU A 156 8.38 13.75 -9.04
CA LEU A 156 8.08 12.34 -9.32
C LEU A 156 6.71 12.16 -9.99
N LEU A 157 5.70 12.93 -9.58
CA LEU A 157 4.38 12.91 -10.24
C LEU A 157 4.44 13.41 -11.68
N LYS A 158 5.21 14.46 -11.94
CA LYS A 158 5.40 14.99 -13.28
C LYS A 158 5.99 13.92 -14.22
N ASP A 159 6.95 13.14 -13.73
CA ASP A 159 7.52 12.02 -14.47
C ASP A 159 6.48 10.94 -14.79
N LYS A 160 5.60 10.62 -13.83
CA LYS A 160 4.62 9.52 -13.97
C LYS A 160 3.39 9.91 -14.80
N PHE A 161 3.02 11.19 -14.80
CA PHE A 161 1.85 11.71 -15.50
C PHE A 161 2.21 12.62 -16.67
N GLY A 162 3.36 12.41 -17.30
CA GLY A 162 3.77 13.11 -18.51
C GLY A 162 2.83 12.87 -19.70
N SER A 163 3.09 13.57 -20.80
CA SER A 163 2.20 13.61 -21.97
C SER A 163 2.37 12.45 -22.95
N THR A 164 3.38 11.60 -22.79
CA THR A 164 3.67 10.50 -23.71
C THR A 164 3.33 9.16 -23.06
N ASP A 165 2.57 8.34 -23.75
CA ASP A 165 2.23 6.97 -23.29
C ASP A 165 3.23 5.97 -23.90
N ASP A 166 4.46 6.02 -23.39
CA ASP A 166 5.52 5.04 -23.74
C ASP A 166 5.60 3.88 -22.74
N GLY A 167 4.58 3.74 -21.88
CA GLY A 167 4.53 2.81 -20.75
C GLY A 167 5.28 3.30 -19.52
N TYR A 168 5.87 4.49 -19.57
CA TYR A 168 6.47 5.20 -18.45
C TYR A 168 5.43 6.04 -17.70
N HIS A 169 4.49 6.60 -18.45
CA HIS A 169 3.43 7.46 -17.94
C HIS A 169 2.22 6.63 -17.55
N GLN A 170 2.03 6.47 -16.27
CA GLN A 170 1.03 5.55 -15.72
C GLN A 170 -0.10 6.31 -15.05
N ARG A 171 -1.02 6.81 -15.87
CA ARG A 171 -2.18 7.57 -15.42
C ARG A 171 -3.10 6.78 -14.45
N TYR A 172 -3.00 5.45 -14.48
CA TYR A 172 -3.71 4.53 -13.59
C TYR A 172 -2.99 4.26 -12.25
N LEU A 173 -1.85 4.92 -12.01
CA LEU A 173 -1.06 4.72 -10.78
C LEU A 173 -1.85 4.94 -9.48
N PRO A 174 -2.73 5.98 -9.36
CA PRO A 174 -3.58 6.15 -8.18
C PRO A 174 -4.53 4.98 -7.94
N ALA A 175 -5.05 4.40 -9.01
CA ALA A 175 -5.97 3.26 -8.93
C ALA A 175 -5.28 1.98 -8.45
N ALA A 176 -3.98 1.83 -8.70
CA ALA A 176 -3.24 0.61 -8.38
C ALA A 176 -3.19 0.26 -6.88
N VAL A 177 -3.54 1.19 -6.00
CA VAL A 177 -3.64 1.00 -4.55
C VAL A 177 -5.08 0.86 -4.04
N LEU A 178 -6.06 0.92 -4.94
CA LEU A 178 -7.46 0.73 -4.58
C LEU A 178 -7.84 -0.75 -4.59
N GLU A 179 -8.72 -1.14 -3.68
CA GLU A 179 -9.20 -2.52 -3.57
C GLU A 179 -9.86 -2.99 -4.87
N GLY A 180 -9.51 -4.20 -5.31
CA GLY A 180 -10.02 -4.77 -6.55
C GLY A 180 -9.26 -4.38 -7.81
N ALA A 181 -8.45 -3.30 -7.79
CA ALA A 181 -7.66 -2.87 -8.94
C ALA A 181 -6.47 -3.81 -9.19
N THR A 182 -6.34 -4.31 -10.41
CA THR A 182 -5.26 -5.20 -10.84
C THR A 182 -4.80 -4.86 -12.26
N PRO A 183 -3.59 -5.21 -12.67
CA PRO A 183 -3.17 -5.06 -14.07
C PRO A 183 -4.12 -5.75 -15.05
N GLN A 184 -4.67 -6.92 -14.69
CA GLN A 184 -5.52 -7.75 -15.53
C GLN A 184 -6.88 -7.10 -15.82
N ASN A 185 -7.47 -6.42 -14.83
CA ASN A 185 -8.73 -5.73 -15.01
C ASN A 185 -8.58 -4.25 -15.43
N GLY A 186 -7.37 -3.85 -15.87
CA GLY A 186 -7.12 -2.48 -16.27
C GLY A 186 -7.07 -1.49 -15.12
N TYR A 187 -6.74 -1.92 -13.92
CA TYR A 187 -6.78 -1.12 -12.69
C TYR A 187 -8.14 -0.47 -12.39
N ASN A 188 -9.23 -1.15 -12.78
CA ASN A 188 -10.57 -0.72 -12.41
C ASN A 188 -10.90 -1.26 -11.00
N PRO A 189 -11.00 -0.41 -9.97
CA PRO A 189 -11.23 -0.84 -8.60
C PRO A 189 -12.68 -1.26 -8.37
N THR A 190 -12.93 -1.90 -7.23
CA THR A 190 -14.28 -2.14 -6.73
C THR A 190 -14.86 -0.84 -6.16
N GLU A 191 -16.11 -0.55 -6.44
CA GLU A 191 -16.85 0.54 -5.83
C GLU A 191 -17.70 0.05 -4.63
N PRO A 192 -17.79 0.81 -3.53
CA PRO A 192 -17.08 2.07 -3.28
C PRO A 192 -15.56 1.86 -3.17
N TYR A 193 -14.79 2.87 -3.55
CA TYR A 193 -13.33 2.82 -3.52
C TYR A 193 -12.80 2.60 -2.10
N THR A 194 -11.79 1.76 -1.97
CA THR A 194 -11.23 1.44 -0.67
C THR A 194 -9.71 1.41 -0.72
N VAL A 195 -9.08 2.14 0.19
CA VAL A 195 -7.64 2.08 0.46
C VAL A 195 -7.42 1.30 1.75
N ASN A 196 -6.67 0.20 1.66
CA ASN A 196 -6.31 -0.62 2.81
C ASN A 196 -4.87 -0.33 3.25
N MET A 197 -4.66 -0.21 4.55
CA MET A 197 -3.37 0.15 5.13
C MET A 197 -3.03 -0.73 6.32
N MET A 198 -1.73 -0.87 6.57
CA MET A 198 -1.21 -1.59 7.73
C MET A 198 0.06 -0.93 8.27
N ALA A 199 0.34 -1.11 9.54
CA ALA A 199 1.59 -0.68 10.13
C ALA A 199 2.77 -1.48 9.56
N SER A 200 3.90 -0.82 9.42
CA SER A 200 5.17 -1.52 9.19
C SER A 200 5.48 -2.44 10.38
N VAL A 201 5.93 -3.65 10.08
CA VAL A 201 6.42 -4.58 11.11
C VAL A 201 7.76 -4.13 11.70
N ASN A 202 8.47 -3.27 11.00
CA ASN A 202 9.78 -2.76 11.37
C ASN A 202 9.65 -1.35 11.96
N LYS A 203 9.28 -1.27 13.24
CA LYS A 203 9.14 0.01 13.96
C LYS A 203 10.41 0.87 14.03
N HIS A 204 11.58 0.31 13.71
CA HIS A 204 12.85 1.06 13.71
C HIS A 204 12.92 2.11 12.58
N GLN A 205 11.93 2.12 11.70
CA GLN A 205 11.83 3.12 10.65
C GLN A 205 11.14 4.40 11.12
N ASP A 206 10.43 4.34 12.25
CA ASP A 206 9.85 5.55 12.82
C ASP A 206 10.98 6.53 13.21
N MET A 207 10.83 7.77 12.79
CA MET A 207 11.82 8.80 12.99
C MET A 207 11.24 9.92 13.84
N GLN A 208 12.00 10.33 14.85
CA GLN A 208 11.69 11.53 15.63
C GLN A 208 12.25 12.75 14.92
N LEU A 209 11.40 13.71 14.60
CA LEU A 209 11.77 15.04 14.15
C LEU A 209 11.78 16.00 15.34
N PHE A 210 12.39 17.18 15.16
CA PHE A 210 12.45 18.21 16.20
C PHE A 210 11.05 18.64 16.67
N ASP A 211 10.10 18.75 15.73
CA ASP A 211 8.75 19.25 15.97
C ASP A 211 7.66 18.18 15.76
N GLY A 212 8.03 16.91 15.62
CA GLY A 212 7.05 15.88 15.35
C GLY A 212 7.60 14.47 15.23
N ARG A 213 6.75 13.55 14.82
CA ARG A 213 7.07 12.14 14.62
C ARG A 213 6.65 11.68 13.24
N VAL A 214 7.54 10.99 12.54
CA VAL A 214 7.28 10.29 11.27
C VAL A 214 6.96 8.83 11.54
N MET A 215 5.87 8.38 10.97
CA MET A 215 5.38 6.99 11.06
C MET A 215 5.46 6.32 9.69
N TYR A 216 5.83 5.05 9.67
CA TYR A 216 5.82 4.22 8.47
C TYR A 216 4.53 3.42 8.38
N ILE A 217 3.79 3.63 7.30
CA ILE A 217 2.56 2.92 6.97
C ILE A 217 2.73 2.23 5.62
N TYR A 218 2.15 1.06 5.45
CA TYR A 218 2.02 0.41 4.17
C TYR A 218 0.61 0.60 3.61
N ILE A 219 0.51 1.16 2.42
CA ILE A 219 -0.70 1.08 1.58
C ILE A 219 -0.62 -0.21 0.78
N MET A 220 -1.74 -0.93 0.70
CA MET A 220 -1.83 -2.19 -0.02
C MET A 220 -2.23 -1.95 -1.48
N GLY A 221 -1.57 -2.63 -2.41
CA GLY A 221 -1.91 -2.51 -3.84
C GLY A 221 -1.39 -3.69 -4.66
N LYS A 222 -2.10 -4.03 -5.72
CA LYS A 222 -1.75 -5.15 -6.63
C LYS A 222 -0.89 -4.74 -7.82
N GLY A 223 -0.55 -3.46 -7.92
CA GLY A 223 0.23 -2.91 -9.03
C GLY A 223 1.70 -3.31 -9.06
N TRP A 224 2.22 -3.98 -8.04
CA TRP A 224 3.64 -4.32 -7.91
C TRP A 224 3.82 -5.78 -7.50
N ASP A 225 5.05 -6.28 -7.54
CA ASP A 225 5.36 -7.65 -7.05
C ASP A 225 5.20 -7.76 -5.53
N THR A 226 5.56 -6.70 -4.82
CA THR A 226 5.26 -6.56 -3.40
C THR A 226 4.02 -5.68 -3.23
N GLU A 227 2.96 -6.21 -2.64
CA GLU A 227 1.68 -5.50 -2.46
C GLU A 227 1.79 -4.31 -1.50
N GLN A 228 2.79 -4.29 -0.64
CA GLN A 228 3.01 -3.25 0.37
C GLN A 228 3.80 -2.08 -0.22
N ARG A 229 3.23 -0.87 -0.14
CA ARG A 229 3.87 0.38 -0.57
C ARG A 229 4.00 1.32 0.62
N SER A 230 5.25 1.63 0.98
CA SER A 230 5.49 2.51 2.11
C SER A 230 5.08 3.94 1.81
N ILE A 231 4.46 4.55 2.79
CA ILE A 231 4.21 5.98 2.91
C ILE A 231 4.62 6.42 4.30
N GLU A 232 5.28 7.55 4.38
CA GLU A 232 5.73 8.15 5.61
C GLU A 232 4.78 9.30 5.98
N ILE A 233 4.18 9.23 7.16
CA ILE A 233 3.25 10.22 7.65
C ILE A 233 3.86 10.92 8.85
N VAL A 234 3.88 12.24 8.82
CA VAL A 234 4.34 13.08 9.92
C VAL A 234 3.17 13.70 10.67
N LYS A 235 3.28 13.73 11.99
CA LYS A 235 2.45 14.54 12.88
C LYS A 235 3.37 15.50 13.62
N THR A 236 3.19 16.80 13.40
CA THR A 236 3.92 17.83 14.11
C THR A 236 3.19 18.25 15.38
N SER A 237 3.89 18.85 16.32
CA SER A 237 3.31 19.37 17.57
C SER A 237 2.42 20.61 17.33
N THR A 238 2.60 21.28 16.20
CA THR A 238 1.92 22.55 15.85
C THR A 238 0.69 22.38 14.96
N SER A 239 0.44 21.17 14.44
CA SER A 239 -0.68 20.89 13.55
C SER A 239 -1.60 19.83 14.13
N GLU A 240 -2.92 20.02 14.00
CA GLU A 240 -3.90 18.98 14.30
C GLU A 240 -3.95 17.89 13.20
N LEU A 241 -3.51 18.23 12.00
CA LEU A 241 -3.51 17.32 10.86
C LEU A 241 -2.15 16.64 10.69
N CYS A 242 -2.18 15.39 10.30
CA CYS A 242 -1.01 14.66 9.80
C CYS A 242 -0.73 15.09 8.36
N GLN A 243 0.52 15.00 7.93
CA GLN A 243 0.95 15.29 6.56
C GLN A 243 1.73 14.11 5.98
N VAL A 244 1.74 13.98 4.67
CA VAL A 244 2.63 13.04 3.99
C VAL A 244 4.05 13.59 4.04
N PHE A 245 4.95 12.90 4.74
CA PHE A 245 6.35 13.26 4.82
C PHE A 245 7.09 12.79 3.56
N ASN A 246 6.86 11.53 3.16
CA ASN A 246 7.49 10.96 1.97
C ASN A 246 6.67 9.78 1.43
N CYS A 247 6.69 9.55 0.11
CA CYS A 247 5.94 8.45 -0.51
C CYS A 247 6.58 7.88 -1.80
N PRO A 248 7.93 7.74 -1.89
CA PRO A 248 8.56 7.35 -3.14
C PRO A 248 8.11 5.97 -3.63
N ALA A 249 7.77 5.07 -2.72
CA ALA A 249 7.30 3.74 -3.08
C ALA A 249 5.96 3.73 -3.83
N LEU A 250 5.08 4.69 -3.56
CA LEU A 250 3.81 4.87 -4.28
C LEU A 250 4.03 5.45 -5.68
N LEU A 251 5.13 6.17 -5.88
CA LEU A 251 5.47 6.86 -7.13
C LEU A 251 6.43 6.04 -8.00
N THR A 252 6.70 4.78 -7.64
CA THR A 252 7.42 3.85 -8.52
C THR A 252 6.49 3.33 -9.60
N GLN A 253 7.07 2.96 -10.74
CA GLN A 253 6.33 2.37 -11.84
C GLN A 253 5.60 1.10 -11.38
N CYS A 254 4.29 1.03 -11.62
CA CYS A 254 3.51 -0.18 -11.41
C CYS A 254 3.50 -1.06 -12.66
N LYS A 255 3.03 -2.30 -12.52
CA LYS A 255 2.90 -3.24 -13.64
C LYS A 255 2.06 -2.64 -14.75
N ARG A 256 2.46 -2.91 -16.01
CA ARG A 256 1.70 -2.45 -17.17
C ARG A 256 0.29 -2.99 -17.15
N ILE A 257 -0.63 -2.16 -17.58
CA ILE A 257 -2.03 -2.51 -17.80
C ILE A 257 -2.14 -3.64 -18.83
N GLN A 258 -3.00 -4.61 -18.53
CA GLN A 258 -3.31 -5.73 -19.43
C GLN A 258 -4.76 -5.67 -19.92
N GLY A 259 -5.60 -4.87 -19.28
CA GLY A 259 -6.97 -4.56 -19.65
C GLY A 259 -7.14 -3.09 -20.04
N THR A 260 -8.36 -2.62 -20.17
CA THR A 260 -8.69 -1.21 -20.43
C THR A 260 -8.91 -0.47 -19.12
N TRP A 261 -8.23 0.67 -18.95
CA TRP A 261 -8.49 1.56 -17.82
C TRP A 261 -9.59 2.56 -18.16
N ASN A 262 -10.62 2.64 -17.31
CA ASN A 262 -11.79 3.48 -17.54
C ASN A 262 -11.75 4.82 -16.79
N GLY A 263 -10.70 5.08 -16.01
CA GLY A 263 -10.63 6.22 -15.10
C GLY A 263 -11.29 5.94 -13.75
N LEU A 264 -11.00 6.81 -12.77
CA LEU A 264 -11.72 6.86 -11.50
C LEU A 264 -12.85 7.91 -11.60
N LYS A 265 -13.95 7.70 -10.86
CA LYS A 265 -15.08 8.61 -10.80
C LYS A 265 -14.87 9.68 -9.73
#